data_98c4aea8189a77d15ec9eb4c69268d0b
#
_entry.id   98c4aea8189a77d15ec9eb4c69268d0b
#
_cell.length_a   1.000
_cell.length_b   1.000
_cell.length_c   1.000
_cell.angle_alpha   90.00
_cell.angle_beta   90.00
_cell.angle_gamma   90.00
#
_symmetry.space_group_name_H-M   'P 1'
#
loop_
_entity.id
_entity.type
_entity.pdbx_description
1 polymer ?
#
loop_
_entity_poly.entity_id
_entity_poly.type
_entity_poly.pdbx_seq_one_letter_code
_entity_poly.pdbx_strand_id
1 'polypeptide(L)'
;MILCDVHTHSNNSFDAENTVEEMCKSALNKGFYAIAITDHCEAPFIKFGYNEEFGDFNERIPLSFLQTKNAQIKYRQKLKVLCGIELGEPMHDPECTKKALSFGDFDFVLASLHNLKNMEDFYFIDFNNCNISEILKLYFNELAETATFSDFDSLAHLTYPLRYIFETTGEYPDLTPYQDVIDDIYRTLISNNKALEINTSGLFKPIERTLPDEFQLKRYRELGGKLITVGSDAHTSTAVGNGIEEGIRLAHKCGFKSY
;
A
#
# COMPACT_ATOMS: atom_id res chain seq x y z
N MET A 1 22.60 -3.23 6.54
CA MET A 1 21.16 -3.36 6.21
C MET A 1 20.97 -2.61 4.89
N ILE A 2 20.31 -3.20 3.91
CA ILE A 2 19.94 -2.50 2.67
C ILE A 2 18.58 -1.87 2.95
N LEU A 3 18.48 -0.54 2.85
CA LEU A 3 17.23 0.17 3.08
C LEU A 3 16.53 0.41 1.75
N CYS A 4 15.30 -0.08 1.65
CA CYS A 4 14.41 0.16 0.52
C CYS A 4 13.06 0.66 1.07
N ASP A 5 12.50 1.68 0.43
CA ASP A 5 11.15 2.15 0.72
C ASP A 5 10.32 1.97 -0.56
N VAL A 6 9.41 1.00 -0.54
CA VAL A 6 8.70 0.61 -1.75
C VAL A 6 7.23 1.03 -1.77
N HIS A 7 6.86 1.95 -0.89
CA HIS A 7 5.54 2.57 -0.86
C HIS A 7 5.67 4.06 -0.53
N THR A 8 5.69 4.91 -1.55
CA THR A 8 5.79 6.36 -1.41
C THR A 8 5.00 7.09 -2.50
N HIS A 9 4.49 8.27 -2.17
CA HIS A 9 3.63 9.07 -3.02
C HIS A 9 4.27 10.40 -3.38
N SER A 10 4.18 10.77 -4.65
CA SER A 10 4.54 12.10 -5.12
C SER A 10 3.31 13.00 -5.28
N ASN A 11 3.51 14.25 -5.64
CA ASN A 11 2.41 15.19 -5.91
C ASN A 11 1.54 14.83 -7.14
N ASN A 12 1.79 13.67 -7.75
CA ASN A 12 0.84 13.07 -8.69
C ASN A 12 -0.28 12.30 -7.96
N SER A 13 -0.08 11.91 -6.69
CA SER A 13 -1.17 11.52 -5.80
C SER A 13 -1.94 12.76 -5.34
N PHE A 14 -3.24 12.60 -5.08
CA PHE A 14 -4.12 13.73 -4.74
C PHE A 14 -3.85 14.33 -3.36
N ASP A 15 -3.23 13.56 -2.46
CA ASP A 15 -2.99 13.85 -1.05
C ASP A 15 -1.50 13.96 -0.69
N ALA A 16 -0.60 13.93 -1.68
CA ALA A 16 0.82 14.08 -1.47
C ALA A 16 1.37 15.43 -1.98
N GLU A 17 2.44 15.92 -1.34
CA GLU A 17 2.89 17.30 -1.51
C GLU A 17 4.12 17.46 -2.41
N ASN A 18 5.03 16.50 -2.38
CA ASN A 18 6.37 16.67 -2.96
C ASN A 18 6.52 16.00 -4.32
N THR A 19 7.33 16.59 -5.17
CA THR A 19 7.64 16.05 -6.50
C THR A 19 8.40 14.72 -6.41
N VAL A 20 8.32 13.89 -7.45
CA VAL A 20 9.14 12.67 -7.59
C VAL A 20 10.62 12.94 -7.31
N GLU A 21 11.13 14.09 -7.77
CA GLU A 21 12.53 14.48 -7.54
C GLU A 21 12.84 14.71 -6.05
N GLU A 22 11.96 15.40 -5.32
CA GLU A 22 12.14 15.65 -3.89
C GLU A 22 12.07 14.37 -3.08
N MET A 23 11.16 13.45 -3.43
CA MET A 23 11.09 12.11 -2.83
C MET A 23 12.40 11.34 -3.05
N CYS A 24 12.91 11.29 -4.29
CA CYS A 24 14.18 10.64 -4.60
C CYS A 24 15.37 11.28 -3.89
N LYS A 25 15.44 12.61 -3.80
CA LYS A 25 16.49 13.32 -3.07
C LYS A 25 16.46 12.97 -1.58
N SER A 26 15.25 12.89 -0.99
CA SER A 26 15.11 12.51 0.42
C SER A 26 15.64 11.10 0.65
N ALA A 27 15.21 10.12 -0.16
CA ALA A 27 15.69 8.75 -0.07
C ALA A 27 17.23 8.68 -0.19
N LEU A 28 17.81 9.36 -1.17
CA LEU A 28 19.25 9.39 -1.37
C LEU A 28 19.98 9.99 -0.15
N ASN A 29 19.50 11.12 0.38
CA ASN A 29 20.12 11.80 1.52
C ASN A 29 20.04 10.97 2.80
N LYS A 30 19.00 10.14 2.95
CA LYS A 30 18.81 9.21 4.06
C LYS A 30 19.56 7.88 3.86
N GLY A 31 20.28 7.71 2.73
CA GLY A 31 21.10 6.53 2.46
C GLY A 31 20.33 5.30 2.00
N PHE A 32 19.13 5.47 1.45
CA PHE A 32 18.35 4.38 0.87
C PHE A 32 19.02 3.84 -0.39
N TYR A 33 18.95 2.52 -0.55
CA TYR A 33 19.38 1.84 -1.77
C TYR A 33 18.32 1.95 -2.88
N ALA A 34 17.04 1.84 -2.51
CA ALA A 34 15.93 1.92 -3.45
C ALA A 34 14.74 2.69 -2.89
N ILE A 35 13.99 3.31 -3.80
CA ILE A 35 12.67 3.89 -3.55
C ILE A 35 11.74 3.49 -4.69
N ALA A 36 10.49 3.14 -4.38
CA ALA A 36 9.42 3.06 -5.37
C ALA A 36 8.50 4.28 -5.23
N ILE A 37 8.17 4.90 -6.34
CA ILE A 37 7.10 5.89 -6.41
C ILE A 37 5.85 5.13 -6.83
N THR A 38 4.88 5.06 -5.95
CA THR A 38 3.66 4.26 -6.06
C THR A 38 2.43 5.15 -5.90
N ASP A 39 2.34 6.17 -6.76
CA ASP A 39 1.24 7.11 -6.70
C ASP A 39 -0.12 6.42 -6.82
N HIS A 40 -1.11 6.94 -6.10
CA HIS A 40 -2.47 6.43 -6.06
C HIS A 40 -3.13 6.34 -7.43
N CYS A 41 -3.80 5.23 -7.67
CA CYS A 41 -4.74 5.03 -8.76
C CYS A 41 -5.95 4.23 -8.27
N GLU A 42 -6.99 4.93 -7.85
CA GLU A 42 -8.28 4.33 -7.53
C GLU A 42 -8.95 3.89 -8.83
N ALA A 43 -8.69 2.63 -9.21
CA ALA A 43 -8.99 2.11 -10.55
C ALA A 43 -10.44 2.37 -11.01
N PRO A 44 -11.47 2.20 -10.17
CA PRO A 44 -12.86 2.43 -10.60
C PRO A 44 -13.15 3.87 -11.04
N PHE A 45 -12.34 4.84 -10.59
CA PHE A 45 -12.57 6.25 -10.93
C PHE A 45 -12.02 6.66 -12.30
N ILE A 46 -11.18 5.86 -12.94
CA ILE A 46 -10.61 6.12 -14.27
C ILE A 46 -11.70 6.40 -15.32
N LYS A 47 -12.85 5.71 -15.24
CA LYS A 47 -13.98 5.87 -16.18
C LYS A 47 -14.68 7.21 -16.08
N PHE A 48 -14.59 7.88 -14.94
CA PHE A 48 -15.29 9.14 -14.71
C PHE A 48 -14.46 10.37 -15.17
N GLY A 49 -13.15 10.18 -15.47
CA GLY A 49 -12.25 11.28 -15.78
C GLY A 49 -11.97 12.14 -14.56
N TYR A 50 -12.04 13.48 -14.73
CA TYR A 50 -11.79 14.40 -13.63
C TYR A 50 -12.82 14.26 -12.49
N ASN A 51 -12.31 14.17 -11.27
CA ASN A 51 -13.07 14.20 -10.04
C ASN A 51 -12.51 15.32 -9.15
N GLU A 52 -13.38 16.07 -8.46
CA GLU A 52 -12.94 17.20 -7.59
C GLU A 52 -12.04 16.76 -6.45
N GLU A 53 -12.22 15.55 -5.95
CA GLU A 53 -11.49 15.00 -4.82
C GLU A 53 -10.13 14.41 -5.23
N PHE A 54 -10.12 13.57 -6.29
CA PHE A 54 -8.94 12.79 -6.68
C PHE A 54 -8.22 13.33 -7.92
N GLY A 55 -8.80 14.29 -8.63
CA GLY A 55 -8.31 14.76 -9.92
C GLY A 55 -8.64 13.78 -11.05
N ASP A 56 -7.79 13.72 -12.08
CA ASP A 56 -7.97 12.79 -13.22
C ASP A 56 -6.81 11.78 -13.26
N PHE A 57 -7.10 10.54 -12.93
CA PHE A 57 -6.12 9.46 -13.00
C PHE A 57 -5.62 9.17 -14.42
N ASN A 58 -6.42 9.50 -15.47
CA ASN A 58 -5.96 9.38 -16.86
C ASN A 58 -4.82 10.35 -17.20
N GLU A 59 -4.65 11.43 -16.42
CA GLU A 59 -3.56 12.40 -16.57
C GLU A 59 -2.46 12.14 -15.54
N ARG A 60 -2.84 11.91 -14.27
CA ARG A 60 -1.89 11.78 -13.15
C ARG A 60 -0.99 10.56 -13.28
N ILE A 61 -1.54 9.39 -13.62
CA ILE A 61 -0.77 8.16 -13.68
C ILE A 61 0.25 8.15 -14.83
N PRO A 62 -0.09 8.53 -16.07
CA PRO A 62 0.93 8.70 -17.11
C PRO A 62 2.00 9.73 -16.77
N LEU A 63 1.62 10.82 -16.07
CA LEU A 63 2.57 11.85 -15.63
C LEU A 63 3.54 11.32 -14.56
N SER A 64 3.01 10.65 -13.53
CA SER A 64 3.81 9.97 -12.50
C SER A 64 4.79 8.99 -13.12
N PHE A 65 4.30 8.13 -14.03
CA PHE A 65 5.12 7.17 -14.77
C PHE A 65 6.27 7.86 -15.50
N LEU A 66 5.99 8.90 -16.29
CA LEU A 66 6.99 9.64 -17.05
C LEU A 66 8.03 10.30 -16.13
N GLN A 67 7.59 10.96 -15.07
CA GLN A 67 8.47 11.65 -14.12
C GLN A 67 9.37 10.64 -13.41
N THR A 68 8.83 9.48 -13.02
CA THR A 68 9.59 8.43 -12.35
C THR A 68 10.60 7.78 -13.30
N LYS A 69 10.24 7.53 -14.55
CA LYS A 69 11.20 7.07 -15.57
C LYS A 69 12.36 8.06 -15.78
N ASN A 70 12.07 9.37 -15.76
CA ASN A 70 13.13 10.40 -15.81
C ASN A 70 14.02 10.35 -14.54
N ALA A 71 13.43 10.13 -13.37
CA ALA A 71 14.17 9.96 -12.13
C ALA A 71 15.05 8.70 -12.15
N GLN A 72 14.56 7.57 -12.69
CA GLN A 72 15.37 6.35 -12.89
C GLN A 72 16.66 6.65 -13.67
N ILE A 73 16.56 7.39 -14.78
CA ILE A 73 17.71 7.78 -15.58
C ILE A 73 18.66 8.68 -14.79
N LYS A 74 18.11 9.69 -14.12
CA LYS A 74 18.88 10.70 -13.37
C LYS A 74 19.65 10.09 -12.20
N TYR A 75 19.04 9.18 -11.46
CA TYR A 75 19.58 8.62 -10.22
C TYR A 75 20.27 7.26 -10.40
N ARG A 76 20.30 6.67 -11.59
CA ARG A 76 20.74 5.30 -11.91
C ARG A 76 22.02 4.80 -11.24
N GLN A 77 22.94 5.71 -10.90
CA GLN A 77 24.24 5.35 -10.29
C GLN A 77 24.26 5.51 -8.77
N LYS A 78 23.20 6.07 -8.17
CA LYS A 78 23.18 6.49 -6.77
C LYS A 78 22.00 5.94 -5.99
N LEU A 79 20.86 5.76 -6.64
CA LEU A 79 19.61 5.31 -6.05
C LEU A 79 18.85 4.49 -7.09
N LYS A 80 18.39 3.30 -6.72
CA LYS A 80 17.47 2.52 -7.55
C LYS A 80 16.06 3.09 -7.37
N VAL A 81 15.56 3.76 -8.40
CA VAL A 81 14.18 4.25 -8.42
C VAL A 81 13.33 3.21 -9.14
N LEU A 82 12.23 2.79 -8.54
CA LEU A 82 11.24 1.89 -9.15
C LEU A 82 10.02 2.73 -9.57
N CYS A 83 9.57 2.48 -10.80
CA CYS A 83 8.36 3.07 -11.32
C CYS A 83 7.18 2.18 -10.90
N GLY A 84 6.50 2.57 -9.85
CA GLY A 84 5.41 1.81 -9.29
C GLY A 84 4.05 2.48 -9.45
N ILE A 85 3.05 1.81 -8.93
CA ILE A 85 1.67 2.29 -8.80
C ILE A 85 1.05 1.65 -7.56
N GLU A 86 0.28 2.41 -6.78
CA GLU A 86 -0.66 1.84 -5.83
C GLU A 86 -2.03 1.79 -6.49
N LEU A 87 -2.44 0.55 -6.80
CA LEU A 87 -3.67 0.24 -7.53
C LEU A 87 -4.79 -0.07 -6.54
N GLY A 88 -5.62 0.92 -6.27
CA GLY A 88 -6.79 0.80 -5.40
C GLY A 88 -7.94 0.07 -6.07
N GLU A 89 -8.64 -0.75 -5.32
CA GLU A 89 -9.87 -1.45 -5.68
C GLU A 89 -9.83 -2.18 -7.04
N PRO A 90 -8.77 -2.99 -7.34
CA PRO A 90 -8.61 -3.57 -8.67
C PRO A 90 -9.75 -4.51 -9.08
N MET A 91 -10.48 -5.07 -8.14
CA MET A 91 -11.60 -5.98 -8.41
C MET A 91 -12.96 -5.29 -8.53
N HIS A 92 -13.06 -4.00 -8.17
CA HIS A 92 -14.32 -3.27 -8.29
C HIS A 92 -14.69 -2.95 -9.75
N ASP A 93 -13.69 -2.72 -10.63
CA ASP A 93 -13.89 -2.49 -12.07
C ASP A 93 -12.68 -3.01 -12.87
N PRO A 94 -12.67 -4.30 -13.27
CA PRO A 94 -11.53 -4.91 -13.96
C PRO A 94 -11.14 -4.24 -15.28
N GLU A 95 -12.07 -3.61 -15.99
CA GLU A 95 -11.73 -2.89 -17.23
C GLU A 95 -10.96 -1.60 -16.93
N CYS A 96 -11.34 -0.87 -15.87
CA CYS A 96 -10.59 0.28 -15.39
C CYS A 96 -9.21 -0.12 -14.88
N THR A 97 -9.12 -1.22 -14.14
CA THR A 97 -7.86 -1.80 -13.66
C THR A 97 -6.91 -2.10 -14.83
N LYS A 98 -7.40 -2.79 -15.85
CA LYS A 98 -6.63 -3.06 -17.06
C LYS A 98 -6.19 -1.78 -17.76
N LYS A 99 -7.03 -0.76 -17.79
CA LYS A 99 -6.67 0.55 -18.34
C LYS A 99 -5.58 1.21 -17.49
N ALA A 100 -5.69 1.20 -16.15
CA ALA A 100 -4.66 1.73 -15.25
C ALA A 100 -3.29 1.11 -15.54
N LEU A 101 -3.22 -0.20 -15.61
CA LEU A 101 -1.98 -0.93 -15.89
C LEU A 101 -1.44 -0.69 -17.30
N SER A 102 -2.27 -0.27 -18.24
CA SER A 102 -1.82 0.07 -19.60
C SER A 102 -1.14 1.43 -19.74
N PHE A 103 -1.16 2.27 -18.69
CA PHE A 103 -0.51 3.58 -18.71
C PHE A 103 1.02 3.51 -18.68
N GLY A 104 1.58 2.37 -18.26
CA GLY A 104 3.02 2.18 -18.25
C GLY A 104 3.45 0.74 -17.99
N ASP A 105 4.73 0.48 -18.26
CA ASP A 105 5.38 -0.78 -17.89
C ASP A 105 5.97 -0.59 -16.47
N PHE A 106 5.13 -0.84 -15.46
CA PHE A 106 5.46 -0.61 -14.07
C PHE A 106 6.45 -1.66 -13.57
N ASP A 107 7.45 -1.22 -12.80
CA ASP A 107 8.43 -2.11 -12.15
C ASP A 107 7.86 -2.76 -10.89
N PHE A 108 6.81 -2.15 -10.30
CA PHE A 108 6.22 -2.58 -9.03
C PHE A 108 4.76 -2.12 -8.92
N VAL A 109 3.87 -3.04 -8.59
CA VAL A 109 2.44 -2.79 -8.41
C VAL A 109 2.02 -3.21 -7.00
N LEU A 110 1.55 -2.24 -6.21
CA LEU A 110 0.83 -2.50 -4.98
C LEU A 110 -0.66 -2.67 -5.29
N ALA A 111 -1.30 -3.69 -4.74
CA ALA A 111 -2.76 -3.78 -4.75
C ALA A 111 -3.29 -3.36 -3.37
N SER A 112 -4.23 -2.43 -3.34
CA SER A 112 -4.82 -1.89 -2.11
C SER A 112 -6.35 -1.92 -2.13
N LEU A 113 -6.94 -1.74 -0.96
CA LEU A 113 -8.38 -1.58 -0.77
C LEU A 113 -8.61 -0.45 0.25
N HIS A 114 -8.95 0.75 -0.25
CA HIS A 114 -9.17 1.94 0.56
C HIS A 114 -10.64 2.16 0.89
N ASN A 115 -11.55 1.59 0.10
CA ASN A 115 -12.98 1.63 0.32
C ASN A 115 -13.66 0.32 -0.08
N LEU A 116 -14.80 0.05 0.52
CA LEU A 116 -15.70 -1.01 0.07
C LEU A 116 -16.46 -0.57 -1.18
N LYS A 117 -16.91 -1.53 -1.96
CA LYS A 117 -17.67 -1.25 -3.19
C LYS A 117 -18.91 -0.42 -2.88
N ASN A 118 -19.04 0.71 -3.57
CA ASN A 118 -20.10 1.71 -3.39
C ASN A 118 -20.10 2.41 -2.01
N MET A 119 -18.98 2.43 -1.32
CA MET A 119 -18.77 3.23 -0.11
C MET A 119 -17.66 4.25 -0.35
N GLU A 120 -17.61 5.27 0.50
CA GLU A 120 -16.50 6.21 0.57
C GLU A 120 -15.27 5.56 1.21
N ASP A 121 -14.09 6.19 1.05
CA ASP A 121 -12.85 5.76 1.69
C ASP A 121 -13.03 5.67 3.21
N PHE A 122 -12.36 4.68 3.82
CA PHE A 122 -12.37 4.48 5.27
C PHE A 122 -11.92 5.72 6.05
N TYR A 123 -11.13 6.59 5.44
CA TYR A 123 -10.74 7.88 6.01
C TYR A 123 -11.93 8.78 6.34
N PHE A 124 -13.00 8.74 5.54
CA PHE A 124 -14.20 9.58 5.71
C PHE A 124 -15.28 8.95 6.60
N ILE A 125 -15.13 7.68 6.98
CA ILE A 125 -16.15 6.97 7.76
C ILE A 125 -16.10 7.39 9.23
N ASP A 126 -17.26 7.80 9.77
CA ASP A 126 -17.43 7.98 11.22
C ASP A 126 -17.70 6.63 11.91
N PHE A 127 -16.63 6.00 12.38
CA PHE A 127 -16.70 4.70 13.04
C PHE A 127 -17.43 4.69 14.38
N ASN A 128 -17.74 5.84 14.99
CA ASN A 128 -18.63 5.89 16.17
C ASN A 128 -20.08 5.58 15.83
N ASN A 129 -20.51 5.78 14.59
CA ASN A 129 -21.89 5.67 14.15
C ASN A 129 -22.13 4.51 13.17
N CYS A 130 -21.20 3.56 13.04
CA CYS A 130 -21.35 2.42 12.15
C CYS A 130 -21.16 1.07 12.84
N ASN A 131 -21.55 -0.01 12.16
CA ASN A 131 -21.30 -1.37 12.61
C ASN A 131 -19.89 -1.81 12.17
N ILE A 132 -18.88 -1.54 13.01
CA ILE A 132 -17.48 -1.89 12.74
C ILE A 132 -17.31 -3.37 12.38
N SER A 133 -18.02 -4.25 13.08
CA SER A 133 -17.94 -5.70 12.85
C SER A 133 -18.41 -6.09 11.44
N GLU A 134 -19.47 -5.46 10.94
CA GLU A 134 -19.95 -5.69 9.58
C GLU A 134 -18.99 -5.10 8.53
N ILE A 135 -18.48 -3.91 8.78
CA ILE A 135 -17.49 -3.27 7.89
C ILE A 135 -16.23 -4.13 7.77
N LEU A 136 -15.67 -4.60 8.89
CA LEU A 136 -14.47 -5.45 8.86
C LEU A 136 -14.71 -6.78 8.15
N LYS A 137 -15.90 -7.38 8.33
CA LYS A 137 -16.29 -8.59 7.62
C LYS A 137 -16.34 -8.36 6.11
N LEU A 138 -16.96 -7.27 5.66
CA LEU A 138 -16.99 -6.91 4.24
C LEU A 138 -15.59 -6.62 3.72
N TYR A 139 -14.79 -5.85 4.48
CA TYR A 139 -13.43 -5.49 4.12
C TYR A 139 -12.54 -6.72 3.85
N PHE A 140 -12.49 -7.67 4.79
CA PHE A 140 -11.65 -8.84 4.59
C PHE A 140 -12.15 -9.76 3.48
N ASN A 141 -13.47 -9.80 3.22
CA ASN A 141 -13.99 -10.54 2.07
C ASN A 141 -13.59 -9.87 0.73
N GLU A 142 -13.73 -8.56 0.59
CA GLU A 142 -13.31 -7.84 -0.63
C GLU A 142 -11.78 -7.85 -0.79
N LEU A 143 -11.03 -7.81 0.33
CA LEU A 143 -9.58 -7.94 0.29
C LEU A 143 -9.15 -9.36 -0.15
N ALA A 144 -9.92 -10.40 0.23
CA ALA A 144 -9.70 -11.75 -0.26
C ALA A 144 -9.93 -11.86 -1.78
N GLU A 145 -10.94 -11.16 -2.31
CA GLU A 145 -11.12 -11.03 -3.77
C GLU A 145 -9.95 -10.30 -4.41
N THR A 146 -9.50 -9.17 -3.82
CA THR A 146 -8.33 -8.41 -4.28
C THR A 146 -7.07 -9.29 -4.33
N ALA A 147 -6.85 -10.16 -3.34
CA ALA A 147 -5.72 -11.09 -3.33
C ALA A 147 -5.72 -12.10 -4.49
N THR A 148 -6.86 -12.34 -5.14
CA THR A 148 -6.95 -13.21 -6.33
C THR A 148 -6.54 -12.51 -7.61
N PHE A 149 -6.43 -11.19 -7.63
CA PHE A 149 -5.95 -10.43 -8.78
C PHE A 149 -4.53 -10.85 -9.15
N SER A 150 -4.22 -10.99 -10.45
CA SER A 150 -2.93 -11.56 -10.87
C SER A 150 -1.82 -10.54 -11.04
N ASP A 151 -2.16 -9.31 -11.41
CA ASP A 151 -1.20 -8.34 -11.95
C ASP A 151 -0.75 -7.31 -10.90
N PHE A 152 -0.36 -7.80 -9.72
CA PHE A 152 0.31 -7.02 -8.69
C PHE A 152 1.49 -7.80 -8.08
N ASP A 153 2.34 -7.12 -7.32
CA ASP A 153 3.52 -7.69 -6.69
C ASP A 153 3.36 -7.85 -5.18
N SER A 154 2.75 -6.88 -4.52
CA SER A 154 2.55 -6.88 -3.07
C SER A 154 1.16 -6.38 -2.68
N LEU A 155 0.53 -7.05 -1.71
CA LEU A 155 -0.72 -6.59 -1.10
C LEU A 155 -0.39 -5.54 -0.05
N ALA A 156 -0.90 -4.33 -0.24
CA ALA A 156 -0.65 -3.19 0.64
C ALA A 156 -1.41 -3.32 1.96
N HIS A 157 -0.86 -2.75 3.01
CA HIS A 157 -1.47 -2.45 4.32
C HIS A 157 -2.70 -3.28 4.70
N LEU A 158 -2.57 -4.61 4.79
CA LEU A 158 -3.66 -5.60 5.02
C LEU A 158 -4.72 -5.16 6.04
N THR A 159 -4.37 -4.35 7.01
CA THR A 159 -5.26 -3.92 8.10
C THR A 159 -5.57 -2.41 8.05
N TYR A 160 -5.66 -1.86 6.84
CA TYR A 160 -5.86 -0.43 6.57
C TYR A 160 -6.98 0.24 7.40
N PRO A 161 -8.20 -0.30 7.52
CA PRO A 161 -9.27 0.36 8.26
C PRO A 161 -8.99 0.49 9.75
N LEU A 162 -8.14 -0.37 10.32
CA LEU A 162 -7.91 -0.41 11.78
C LEU A 162 -7.31 0.89 12.31
N ARG A 163 -6.52 1.62 11.48
CA ARG A 163 -5.97 2.91 11.90
C ARG A 163 -7.06 3.93 12.13
N TYR A 164 -8.05 4.00 11.26
CA TYR A 164 -9.17 4.95 11.37
C TYR A 164 -10.17 4.56 12.45
N ILE A 165 -10.43 3.26 12.60
CA ILE A 165 -11.24 2.74 13.71
C ILE A 165 -10.60 3.15 15.03
N PHE A 166 -9.28 2.91 15.19
CA PHE A 166 -8.57 3.28 16.42
C PHE A 166 -8.53 4.79 16.65
N GLU A 167 -8.26 5.58 15.61
CA GLU A 167 -8.25 7.06 15.69
C GLU A 167 -9.61 7.61 16.14
N THR A 168 -10.71 6.98 15.70
CA THR A 168 -12.07 7.44 15.99
C THR A 168 -12.58 6.93 17.34
N THR A 169 -12.33 5.65 17.67
CA THR A 169 -12.96 4.98 18.82
C THR A 169 -12.00 4.80 20.01
N GLY A 170 -10.69 4.86 19.79
CA GLY A 170 -9.67 4.48 20.77
C GLY A 170 -9.55 2.97 21.00
N GLU A 171 -10.28 2.14 20.27
CA GLU A 171 -10.29 0.69 20.42
C GLU A 171 -9.63 -0.02 19.22
N TYR A 172 -8.80 -1.02 19.51
CA TYR A 172 -8.24 -1.90 18.50
C TYR A 172 -9.15 -3.13 18.36
N PRO A 173 -9.80 -3.34 17.20
CA PRO A 173 -10.73 -4.43 17.03
C PRO A 173 -10.08 -5.82 17.18
N ASP A 174 -10.78 -6.76 17.79
CA ASP A 174 -10.39 -8.18 17.76
C ASP A 174 -10.58 -8.75 16.34
N LEU A 175 -9.49 -9.24 15.75
CA LEU A 175 -9.48 -9.84 14.42
C LEU A 175 -9.78 -11.34 14.42
N THR A 176 -9.92 -11.98 15.61
CA THR A 176 -10.20 -13.41 15.73
C THR A 176 -11.42 -13.87 14.90
N PRO A 177 -12.53 -13.11 14.83
CA PRO A 177 -13.68 -13.50 14.01
C PRO A 177 -13.42 -13.53 12.51
N TYR A 178 -12.36 -12.88 12.03
CA TYR A 178 -12.00 -12.76 10.61
C TYR A 178 -10.76 -13.60 10.26
N GLN A 179 -10.19 -14.34 11.23
CA GLN A 179 -8.89 -15.01 11.03
C GLN A 179 -8.94 -16.04 9.90
N ASP A 180 -10.07 -16.74 9.70
CA ASP A 180 -10.19 -17.73 8.63
C ASP A 180 -10.07 -17.07 7.24
N VAL A 181 -10.75 -15.95 7.00
CA VAL A 181 -10.64 -15.22 5.73
C VAL A 181 -9.27 -14.56 5.56
N ILE A 182 -8.66 -14.06 6.64
CA ILE A 182 -7.28 -13.53 6.61
C ILE A 182 -6.28 -14.65 6.26
N ASP A 183 -6.46 -15.84 6.82
CA ASP A 183 -5.64 -17.01 6.48
C ASP A 183 -5.80 -17.41 5.00
N ASP A 184 -6.99 -17.28 4.43
CA ASP A 184 -7.24 -17.55 3.01
C ASP A 184 -6.58 -16.49 2.11
N ILE A 185 -6.57 -15.20 2.52
CA ILE A 185 -5.78 -14.16 1.86
C ILE A 185 -4.30 -14.58 1.84
N TYR A 186 -3.74 -14.97 2.97
CA TYR A 186 -2.34 -15.40 3.07
C TYR A 186 -2.02 -16.60 2.18
N ARG A 187 -2.87 -17.63 2.19
CA ARG A 187 -2.71 -18.80 1.31
C ARG A 187 -2.75 -18.42 -0.17
N THR A 188 -3.62 -17.48 -0.52
CA THR A 188 -3.74 -16.95 -1.89
C THR A 188 -2.46 -16.22 -2.30
N LEU A 189 -1.94 -15.31 -1.46
CA LEU A 189 -0.68 -14.63 -1.73
C LEU A 189 0.48 -15.64 -1.91
N ILE A 190 0.58 -16.62 -1.00
CA ILE A 190 1.63 -17.65 -1.04
C ILE A 190 1.53 -18.48 -2.32
N SER A 191 0.35 -18.95 -2.69
CA SER A 191 0.15 -19.78 -3.88
C SER A 191 0.42 -19.04 -5.18
N ASN A 192 0.14 -17.74 -5.22
CA ASN A 192 0.34 -16.87 -6.37
C ASN A 192 1.72 -16.18 -6.38
N ASN A 193 2.58 -16.51 -5.40
CA ASN A 193 3.91 -15.92 -5.27
C ASN A 193 3.89 -14.38 -5.16
N LYS A 194 2.91 -13.84 -4.41
CA LYS A 194 2.75 -12.43 -4.12
C LYS A 194 3.29 -12.10 -2.73
N ALA A 195 3.77 -10.88 -2.56
CA ALA A 195 4.26 -10.39 -1.27
C ALA A 195 3.11 -9.84 -0.39
N LEU A 196 3.35 -9.81 0.91
CA LEU A 196 2.58 -9.05 1.88
C LEU A 196 3.40 -7.82 2.29
N GLU A 197 2.80 -6.65 2.26
CA GLU A 197 3.45 -5.45 2.76
C GLU A 197 3.49 -5.41 4.29
N ILE A 198 4.58 -4.88 4.83
CA ILE A 198 4.69 -4.30 6.17
C ILE A 198 4.65 -2.79 5.99
N ASN A 199 3.48 -2.20 6.09
CA ASN A 199 3.30 -0.76 6.01
C ASN A 199 3.60 -0.14 7.37
N THR A 200 4.52 0.84 7.38
CA THR A 200 5.03 1.42 8.63
C THR A 200 4.37 2.74 9.00
N SER A 201 3.45 3.27 8.17
CA SER A 201 2.78 4.56 8.42
C SER A 201 2.04 4.60 9.75
N GLY A 202 1.43 3.49 10.16
CA GLY A 202 0.69 3.39 11.41
C GLY A 202 1.55 3.56 12.67
N LEU A 203 2.89 3.38 12.59
CA LEU A 203 3.82 3.64 13.70
C LEU A 203 3.85 5.13 14.11
N PHE A 204 3.46 6.03 13.21
CA PHE A 204 3.44 7.47 13.41
C PHE A 204 2.01 8.03 13.52
N LYS A 205 1.06 7.15 13.75
CA LYS A 205 -0.35 7.43 13.99
C LYS A 205 -0.75 6.95 15.39
N PRO A 206 -1.89 7.38 15.93
CA PRO A 206 -2.34 6.96 17.27
C PRO A 206 -2.36 5.45 17.52
N ILE A 207 -2.55 4.64 16.47
CA ILE A 207 -2.54 3.18 16.54
C ILE A 207 -1.16 2.59 16.92
N GLU A 208 -0.06 3.31 16.65
CA GLU A 208 1.33 2.93 16.96
C GLU A 208 1.72 1.50 16.54
N ARG A 209 1.22 1.04 15.38
CA ARG A 209 1.44 -0.32 14.84
C ARG A 209 1.74 -0.28 13.35
N THR A 210 2.43 -1.32 12.87
CA THR A 210 2.50 -1.60 11.44
C THR A 210 1.17 -2.18 10.92
N LEU A 211 0.93 -2.10 9.63
CA LEU A 211 -0.24 -2.65 8.95
C LEU A 211 0.21 -3.70 7.92
N PRO A 212 0.11 -5.02 8.27
CA PRO A 212 -0.40 -5.57 9.52
C PRO A 212 0.61 -5.55 10.69
N ASP A 213 0.11 -5.88 11.88
CA ASP A 213 0.89 -5.95 13.10
C ASP A 213 1.70 -7.28 13.23
N GLU A 214 2.48 -7.38 14.32
CA GLU A 214 3.34 -8.54 14.60
C GLU A 214 2.59 -9.87 14.64
N PHE A 215 1.36 -9.89 15.17
CA PHE A 215 0.57 -11.11 15.29
C PHE A 215 0.23 -11.66 13.89
N GLN A 216 -0.25 -10.80 13.02
CA GLN A 216 -0.63 -11.16 11.66
C GLN A 216 0.59 -11.53 10.80
N LEU A 217 1.73 -10.86 10.98
CA LEU A 217 2.98 -11.21 10.30
C LEU A 217 3.50 -12.59 10.69
N LYS A 218 3.44 -12.94 11.98
CA LYS A 218 3.77 -14.28 12.46
C LYS A 218 2.84 -15.32 11.86
N ARG A 219 1.54 -15.03 11.82
CA ARG A 219 0.55 -15.93 11.22
C ARG A 219 0.82 -16.16 9.74
N TYR A 220 1.11 -15.11 8.97
CA TYR A 220 1.52 -15.24 7.58
C TYR A 220 2.75 -16.14 7.43
N ARG A 221 3.75 -15.94 8.30
CA ARG A 221 4.98 -16.76 8.32
C ARG A 221 4.71 -18.23 8.65
N GLU A 222 3.85 -18.53 9.62
CA GLU A 222 3.44 -19.88 10.03
C GLU A 222 2.76 -20.63 8.89
N LEU A 223 1.93 -19.96 8.11
CA LEU A 223 1.26 -20.52 6.93
C LEU A 223 2.21 -20.76 5.74
N GLY A 224 3.48 -20.38 5.87
CA GLY A 224 4.51 -20.59 4.84
C GLY A 224 4.87 -19.35 4.03
N GLY A 225 4.36 -18.17 4.40
CA GLY A 225 4.69 -16.90 3.77
C GLY A 225 6.19 -16.60 3.81
N LYS A 226 6.72 -16.11 2.69
CA LYS A 226 8.16 -15.83 2.54
C LYS A 226 8.44 -14.46 1.95
N LEU A 227 7.55 -13.99 1.08
CA LEU A 227 7.69 -12.73 0.36
C LEU A 227 7.02 -11.63 1.15
N ILE A 228 7.79 -10.61 1.49
CA ILE A 228 7.32 -9.40 2.14
C ILE A 228 7.95 -8.19 1.48
N THR A 229 7.30 -7.05 1.57
CA THR A 229 7.83 -5.72 1.26
C THR A 229 7.72 -4.83 2.49
N VAL A 230 8.47 -3.74 2.53
CA VAL A 230 8.37 -2.74 3.60
C VAL A 230 8.20 -1.38 2.97
N GLY A 231 7.13 -0.69 3.32
CA GLY A 231 6.79 0.64 2.80
C GLY A 231 6.48 1.64 3.90
N SER A 232 6.89 2.89 3.71
CA SER A 232 6.59 3.98 4.65
C SER A 232 5.22 4.62 4.41
N ASP A 233 4.69 4.46 3.21
CA ASP A 233 3.46 5.14 2.77
C ASP A 233 3.59 6.67 2.92
N ALA A 234 4.77 7.16 2.50
CA ALA A 234 5.17 8.56 2.68
C ALA A 234 4.51 9.47 1.65
N HIS A 235 3.74 10.44 2.12
CA HIS A 235 3.08 11.48 1.31
C HIS A 235 3.86 12.80 1.31
N THR A 236 4.99 12.85 2.01
CA THR A 236 5.91 13.98 2.01
C THR A 236 7.35 13.49 1.94
N SER A 237 8.24 14.32 1.39
CA SER A 237 9.67 13.99 1.29
C SER A 237 10.32 13.80 2.67
N THR A 238 9.82 14.47 3.69
CA THR A 238 10.31 14.32 5.08
C THR A 238 9.93 12.96 5.67
N ALA A 239 8.81 12.37 5.25
CA ALA A 239 8.31 11.10 5.72
C ALA A 239 8.94 9.89 5.01
N VAL A 240 9.61 10.07 3.86
CA VAL A 240 10.32 8.97 3.18
C VAL A 240 11.20 8.20 4.14
N GLY A 241 11.01 6.89 4.20
CA GLY A 241 11.80 5.99 5.05
C GLY A 241 11.35 5.92 6.51
N ASN A 242 10.30 6.64 6.91
CA ASN A 242 9.80 6.60 8.27
C ASN A 242 9.39 5.17 8.66
N GLY A 243 9.98 4.64 9.75
CA GLY A 243 9.67 3.30 10.27
C GLY A 243 10.22 2.12 9.48
N ILE A 244 10.93 2.34 8.35
CA ILE A 244 11.46 1.24 7.53
C ILE A 244 12.40 0.34 8.33
N GLU A 245 13.28 0.90 9.15
CA GLU A 245 14.16 0.08 10.00
C GLU A 245 13.38 -0.72 11.05
N GLU A 246 12.32 -0.13 11.61
CA GLU A 246 11.39 -0.80 12.52
C GLU A 246 10.67 -1.96 11.83
N GLY A 247 10.14 -1.72 10.63
CA GLY A 247 9.49 -2.75 9.81
C GLY A 247 10.44 -3.91 9.49
N ILE A 248 11.69 -3.62 9.13
CA ILE A 248 12.73 -4.62 8.88
C ILE A 248 13.05 -5.41 10.16
N ARG A 249 13.21 -4.73 11.31
CA ARG A 249 13.41 -5.42 12.60
C ARG A 249 12.24 -6.34 12.94
N LEU A 250 11.02 -5.88 12.71
CA LEU A 250 9.81 -6.67 12.91
C LEU A 250 9.77 -7.88 11.97
N ALA A 251 10.10 -7.70 10.69
CA ALA A 251 10.23 -8.80 9.73
C ALA A 251 11.18 -9.89 10.25
N HIS A 252 12.39 -9.51 10.67
CA HIS A 252 13.35 -10.46 11.23
C HIS A 252 12.84 -11.14 12.49
N LYS A 253 12.17 -10.39 13.40
CA LYS A 253 11.55 -10.94 14.62
C LYS A 253 10.47 -11.99 14.29
N CYS A 254 9.74 -11.80 13.20
CA CYS A 254 8.74 -12.74 12.68
C CYS A 254 9.34 -13.89 11.85
N GLY A 255 10.67 -13.95 11.67
CA GLY A 255 11.37 -15.04 11.02
C GLY A 255 11.53 -14.91 9.50
N PHE A 256 11.32 -13.71 8.93
CA PHE A 256 11.66 -13.42 7.55
C PHE A 256 13.17 -13.14 7.43
N LYS A 257 13.77 -13.64 6.33
CA LYS A 257 15.22 -13.52 6.09
C LYS A 257 15.58 -12.49 5.02
N SER A 258 14.62 -12.11 4.22
CA SER A 258 14.73 -11.14 3.12
C SER A 258 13.42 -10.40 2.94
N TYR A 259 13.48 -9.21 2.37
CA TYR A 259 12.39 -8.28 2.11
C TYR A 259 12.72 -7.49 0.85
#